data_c9c42584b133b3bcc44e705b8782dc7a
#
_entry.id   c9c42584b133b3bcc44e705b8782dc7a
#
_cell.length_a   1.000
_cell.length_b   1.000
_cell.length_c   1.000
_cell.angle_alpha   90.00
_cell.angle_beta   90.00
_cell.angle_gamma   90.00
#
_symmetry.space_group_name_H-M   'P 1'
#
loop_
_entity.id
_entity.type
_entity.pdbx_description
1 polymer ?
#
loop_
_entity_poly.entity_id
_entity_poly.type
_entity_poly.pdbx_seq_one_letter_code
_entity_poly.pdbx_strand_id
1 'polypeptide(L)'
;MNNAAQGQKTLLLTGASRGIGHATAKKFADKGWRVIGCSRQAFSPKCPWPGGARDHVQVDLSDPKMTMEAVNRVKELLGSSPLHALVNNAGVSPKGAQGERLSTLDTDLRVWGEVFHVN
;
A
#
# COMPACT_ATOMS: atom_id res chain seq x y z
N MET A 1 -5.41 26.59 12.23
CA MET A 1 -5.16 26.31 10.82
C MET A 1 -3.98 25.36 10.66
N ASN A 2 -4.08 24.43 9.79
CA ASN A 2 -3.03 23.49 9.56
C ASN A 2 -2.21 23.88 8.33
N ASN A 3 -1.08 24.51 8.53
CA ASN A 3 -0.20 24.92 7.43
C ASN A 3 0.39 23.72 6.69
N ALA A 4 0.55 22.58 7.36
CA ALA A 4 1.01 21.36 6.71
C ALA A 4 0.04 20.92 5.60
N ALA A 5 -1.28 21.10 5.81
CA ALA A 5 -2.28 20.76 4.80
C ALA A 5 -2.15 21.62 3.54
N GLN A 6 -1.68 22.88 3.65
CA GLN A 6 -1.55 23.78 2.51
C GLN A 6 -0.30 23.52 1.69
N GLY A 7 0.79 23.15 2.32
CA GLY A 7 2.07 22.91 1.63
C GLY A 7 2.46 21.46 1.54
N GLN A 8 1.76 20.61 2.27
CA GLN A 8 2.13 19.20 2.37
C GLN A 8 1.62 18.41 1.17
N LYS A 9 2.54 17.73 0.51
CA LYS A 9 2.20 16.79 -0.56
C LYS A 9 1.80 15.45 0.04
N THR A 10 0.95 14.74 -0.67
CA THR A 10 0.44 13.43 -0.24
C THR A 10 0.80 12.35 -1.21
N LEU A 11 1.34 11.26 -0.68
CA LEU A 11 1.66 10.02 -1.39
C LEU A 11 0.66 8.94 -1.01
N LEU A 12 0.16 8.21 -1.99
CA LEU A 12 -0.50 6.93 -1.78
C LEU A 12 0.46 5.81 -2.18
N LEU A 13 0.73 4.91 -1.27
CA LEU A 13 1.72 3.85 -1.45
C LEU A 13 1.11 2.50 -1.13
N THR A 14 1.15 1.58 -2.08
CA THR A 14 0.74 0.21 -1.85
C THR A 14 1.93 -0.67 -1.44
N GLY A 15 1.68 -1.69 -0.63
CA GLY A 15 2.74 -2.56 -0.12
C GLY A 15 3.65 -1.89 0.90
N ALA A 16 3.07 -1.08 1.80
CA ALA A 16 3.81 -0.20 2.69
C ALA A 16 4.39 -0.89 3.92
N SER A 17 3.98 -2.12 4.22
CA SER A 17 4.25 -2.72 5.55
C SER A 17 5.67 -3.22 5.73
N ARG A 18 6.39 -3.51 4.67
CA ARG A 18 7.74 -4.08 4.74
C ARG A 18 8.54 -3.80 3.47
N GLY A 19 9.84 -4.10 3.53
CA GLY A 19 10.74 -4.05 2.38
C GLY A 19 10.83 -2.67 1.75
N ILE A 20 10.80 -2.63 0.43
CA ILE A 20 10.94 -1.41 -0.37
C ILE A 20 9.82 -0.43 -0.04
N GLY A 21 8.59 -0.92 0.11
CA GLY A 21 7.45 -0.06 0.45
C GLY A 21 7.63 0.64 1.79
N HIS A 22 8.06 -0.08 2.82
CA HIS A 22 8.31 0.52 4.12
C HIS A 22 9.42 1.58 4.06
N ALA A 23 10.52 1.28 3.37
CA ALA A 23 11.61 2.23 3.18
C ALA A 23 11.16 3.46 2.39
N THR A 24 10.31 3.28 1.39
CA THR A 24 9.73 4.37 0.60
C THR A 24 8.85 5.26 1.48
N ALA A 25 7.98 4.67 2.30
CA ALA A 25 7.13 5.42 3.22
C ALA A 25 7.97 6.30 4.15
N LYS A 26 8.99 5.71 4.74
CA LYS A 26 9.90 6.42 5.64
C LYS A 26 10.60 7.58 4.93
N LYS A 27 11.11 7.35 3.73
CA LYS A 27 11.83 8.38 2.97
C LYS A 27 10.92 9.57 2.64
N PHE A 28 9.69 9.31 2.19
CA PHE A 28 8.74 10.37 1.90
C PHE A 28 8.33 11.12 3.17
N ALA A 29 8.09 10.40 4.26
CA ALA A 29 7.76 11.03 5.54
C ALA A 29 8.90 11.94 6.03
N ASP A 30 10.14 11.48 5.91
CA ASP A 30 11.32 12.28 6.28
C ASP A 30 11.45 13.57 5.44
N LYS A 31 10.89 13.58 4.25
CA LYS A 31 10.83 14.75 3.38
C LYS A 31 9.59 15.62 3.57
N GLY A 32 8.80 15.33 4.61
CA GLY A 32 7.63 16.14 4.96
C GLY A 32 6.35 15.78 4.21
N TRP A 33 6.31 14.68 3.48
CA TRP A 33 5.11 14.24 2.82
C TRP A 33 4.16 13.53 3.79
N ARG A 34 2.87 13.71 3.56
CA ARG A 34 1.88 12.83 4.14
C ARG A 34 1.89 11.51 3.36
N VAL A 35 1.97 10.39 4.07
CA VAL A 35 1.97 9.07 3.45
C VAL A 35 0.72 8.32 3.86
N ILE A 36 -0.11 7.97 2.89
CA ILE A 36 -1.23 7.05 3.06
C ILE A 36 -0.74 5.69 2.55
N GLY A 37 -0.57 4.75 3.46
CA GLY A 37 -0.04 3.43 3.15
C GLY A 37 -1.13 2.37 3.10
N CYS A 38 -1.00 1.45 2.15
CA CYS A 38 -1.88 0.30 2.03
C CYS A 38 -1.08 -0.99 2.20
N SER A 39 -1.61 -1.94 2.96
CA SER A 39 -1.04 -3.27 3.07
C SER A 39 -2.08 -4.29 3.52
N ARG A 40 -1.77 -5.56 3.38
CA ARG A 40 -2.64 -6.63 3.86
C ARG A 40 -2.62 -6.74 5.40
N GLN A 41 -1.58 -6.22 6.02
CA GLN A 41 -1.39 -6.33 7.45
C GLN A 41 -1.96 -5.13 8.18
N ALA A 42 -2.32 -5.32 9.44
CA ALA A 42 -2.69 -4.23 10.31
C ALA A 42 -1.50 -3.30 10.53
N PHE A 43 -1.79 -2.04 10.85
CA PHE A 43 -0.75 -1.06 11.12
C PHE A 43 0.13 -1.50 12.30
N SER A 44 1.44 -1.41 12.12
CA SER A 44 2.39 -1.65 13.21
C SER A 44 2.71 -0.34 13.92
N PRO A 45 2.58 -0.27 15.26
CA PRO A 45 2.96 0.93 16.01
C PRO A 45 4.46 1.24 15.93
N LYS A 46 5.26 0.33 15.40
CA LYS A 46 6.69 0.55 15.17
C LYS A 46 6.97 1.33 13.89
N CYS A 47 5.96 1.57 13.05
CA CYS A 47 6.14 2.36 11.85
C CYS A 47 6.39 3.83 12.21
N PRO A 48 7.46 4.44 11.70
CA PRO A 48 7.97 5.71 12.23
C PRO A 48 7.37 6.95 11.59
N TRP A 49 6.47 6.85 10.62
CA TRP A 49 5.99 8.05 9.93
C TRP A 49 4.75 8.65 10.59
N PRO A 50 4.58 9.98 10.47
CA PRO A 50 3.41 10.67 10.99
C PRO A 50 2.12 10.17 10.34
N GLY A 51 1.00 10.37 11.01
CA GLY A 51 -0.27 9.87 10.53
C GLY A 51 -0.57 8.47 11.03
N GLY A 52 0.42 7.62 11.20
CA GLY A 52 0.32 6.32 11.85
C GLY A 52 -0.87 5.50 11.36
N ALA A 53 -1.62 4.95 12.30
CA ALA A 53 -2.77 4.09 12.01
C ALA A 53 -3.89 4.83 11.25
N ARG A 54 -4.01 6.14 11.43
CA ARG A 54 -5.04 6.93 10.73
C ARG A 54 -4.85 6.88 9.21
N ASP A 55 -3.60 6.96 8.77
CA ASP A 55 -3.24 6.99 7.35
C ASP A 55 -2.84 5.60 6.83
N HIS A 56 -3.25 4.55 7.50
CA HIS A 56 -3.04 3.19 7.05
C HIS A 56 -4.38 2.56 6.62
N VAL A 57 -4.38 1.97 5.44
CA VAL A 57 -5.54 1.27 4.90
C VAL A 57 -5.20 -0.20 4.73
N GLN A 58 -5.84 -1.04 5.54
CA GLN A 58 -5.65 -2.49 5.42
C GLN A 58 -6.48 -3.00 4.26
N VAL A 59 -5.82 -3.62 3.30
CA VAL A 59 -6.48 -4.12 2.09
C VAL A 59 -5.71 -5.29 1.49
N ASP A 60 -6.43 -6.29 1.04
CA ASP A 60 -5.92 -7.33 0.15
C ASP A 60 -6.29 -6.96 -1.28
N LEU A 61 -5.31 -6.55 -2.06
CA LEU A 61 -5.54 -6.09 -3.43
C LEU A 61 -5.92 -7.24 -4.40
N SER A 62 -5.83 -8.48 -3.96
CA SER A 62 -6.36 -9.61 -4.74
C SER A 62 -7.90 -9.69 -4.68
N ASP A 63 -8.51 -9.00 -3.75
CA ASP A 63 -9.96 -8.95 -3.58
C ASP A 63 -10.51 -7.64 -4.17
N PRO A 64 -11.28 -7.70 -5.28
CA PRO A 64 -11.81 -6.49 -5.92
C PRO A 64 -12.74 -5.68 -5.02
N LYS A 65 -13.52 -6.35 -4.17
CA LYS A 65 -14.42 -5.65 -3.25
C LYS A 65 -13.64 -4.88 -2.20
N MET A 66 -12.66 -5.52 -1.57
CA MET A 66 -11.78 -4.84 -0.60
C MET A 66 -11.03 -3.69 -1.24
N THR A 67 -10.58 -3.86 -2.47
CA THR A 67 -9.88 -2.79 -3.21
C THR A 67 -10.78 -1.59 -3.40
N MET A 68 -12.05 -1.79 -3.76
CA MET A 68 -12.98 -0.69 -3.93
C MET A 68 -13.28 0.01 -2.60
N GLU A 69 -13.43 -0.75 -1.53
CA GLU A 69 -13.59 -0.20 -0.18
C GLU A 69 -12.38 0.63 0.23
N ALA A 70 -11.18 0.14 -0.12
CA ALA A 70 -9.95 0.88 0.15
C ALA A 70 -9.88 2.20 -0.63
N VAL A 71 -10.30 2.22 -1.89
CA VAL A 71 -10.39 3.46 -2.67
C VAL A 71 -11.30 4.47 -1.99
N ASN A 72 -12.46 4.03 -1.52
CA ASN A 72 -13.39 4.90 -0.80
C ASN A 72 -12.77 5.42 0.49
N ARG A 73 -12.06 4.58 1.22
CA ARG A 73 -11.37 5.00 2.44
C ARG A 73 -10.29 6.03 2.15
N VAL A 74 -9.52 5.84 1.10
CA VAL A 74 -8.49 6.82 0.68
C VAL A 74 -9.15 8.16 0.33
N LYS A 75 -10.28 8.14 -0.37
CA LYS A 75 -11.03 9.36 -0.67
C LYS A 75 -11.45 10.10 0.59
N GLU A 76 -11.94 9.36 1.59
CA GLU A 76 -12.31 9.95 2.88
C GLU A 76 -11.10 10.58 3.57
N LEU A 77 -9.96 9.88 3.58
CA LEU A 77 -8.73 10.37 4.20
C LEU A 77 -8.19 11.62 3.50
N LEU A 78 -8.31 11.69 2.19
CA LEU A 78 -7.90 12.87 1.42
C LEU A 78 -8.83 14.06 1.64
N GLY A 79 -10.13 13.79 1.79
CA GLY A 79 -11.11 14.87 1.84
C GLY A 79 -11.04 15.72 0.57
N SER A 80 -10.80 17.02 0.74
CA SER A 80 -10.62 17.95 -0.38
C SER A 80 -9.16 18.10 -0.82
N SER A 81 -8.23 17.41 -0.15
CA SER A 81 -6.82 17.54 -0.48
C SER A 81 -6.48 16.72 -1.73
N PRO A 82 -5.59 17.21 -2.60
CA PRO A 82 -5.18 16.46 -3.77
C PRO A 82 -4.23 15.32 -3.41
N LEU A 83 -4.20 14.31 -4.27
CA LEU A 83 -3.17 13.29 -4.25
C LEU A 83 -2.05 13.71 -5.21
N HIS A 84 -0.81 13.77 -4.73
CA HIS A 84 0.32 14.25 -5.52
C HIS A 84 1.10 13.14 -6.18
N ALA A 85 1.16 11.97 -5.56
CA ALA A 85 1.90 10.84 -6.09
C ALA A 85 1.23 9.52 -5.71
N LEU A 86 1.34 8.55 -6.61
CA LEU A 86 0.91 7.17 -6.39
C LEU A 86 2.10 6.27 -6.69
N VAL A 87 2.49 5.45 -5.72
CA VAL A 87 3.51 4.43 -5.91
C VAL A 87 2.87 3.06 -5.81
N ASN A 88 2.78 2.37 -6.93
CA ASN A 88 2.31 0.99 -7.02
C ASN A 88 3.47 0.05 -6.71
N ASN A 89 3.66 -0.25 -5.43
CA ASN A 89 4.73 -1.12 -4.96
C ASN A 89 4.24 -2.50 -4.54
N ALA A 90 2.95 -2.66 -4.25
CA ALA A 90 2.42 -3.96 -3.85
C ALA A 90 2.68 -4.99 -4.95
N GLY A 91 3.11 -6.17 -4.52
CA GLY A 91 3.36 -7.26 -5.43
C GLY A 91 3.34 -8.57 -4.67
N VAL A 92 2.98 -9.63 -5.35
CA VAL A 92 3.02 -10.98 -4.80
C VAL A 92 3.86 -11.87 -5.71
N SER A 93 4.60 -12.77 -5.08
CA SER A 93 5.37 -13.80 -5.76
C SER A 93 5.12 -15.11 -5.02
N PRO A 94 4.01 -15.79 -5.33
CA PRO A 94 3.65 -17.03 -4.64
C PRO A 94 4.76 -18.08 -4.77
N LYS A 95 4.91 -18.85 -3.70
CA LYS A 95 5.90 -19.92 -3.64
C LYS A 95 5.20 -21.28 -3.55
N GLY A 96 5.91 -22.33 -3.90
CA GLY A 96 5.45 -23.68 -3.64
C GLY A 96 5.47 -24.00 -2.14
N ALA A 97 5.00 -25.21 -1.80
CA ALA A 97 4.84 -25.66 -0.42
C ALA A 97 6.14 -25.60 0.40
N GLN A 98 7.29 -25.67 -0.26
CA GLN A 98 8.60 -25.68 0.38
C GLN A 98 9.37 -24.37 0.16
N GLY A 99 8.68 -23.31 -0.27
CA GLY A 99 9.27 -22.00 -0.50
C GLY A 99 9.99 -21.84 -1.84
N GLU A 100 9.94 -22.84 -2.70
CA GLU A 100 10.58 -22.80 -4.01
C GLU A 100 9.81 -21.91 -4.98
N ARG A 101 10.48 -21.47 -6.05
CA ARG A 101 9.83 -20.73 -7.12
C ARG A 101 8.86 -21.63 -7.87
N LEU A 102 7.70 -21.08 -8.21
CA LEU A 102 6.75 -21.81 -9.03
C LEU A 102 7.19 -21.82 -10.49
N SER A 103 7.03 -22.96 -11.14
CA SER A 103 7.27 -23.09 -12.58
C SER A 103 6.14 -22.40 -13.35
N THR A 104 6.49 -21.73 -14.43
CA THR A 104 5.49 -21.13 -15.32
C THR A 104 4.50 -22.16 -15.86
N LEU A 105 4.99 -23.36 -16.16
CA LEU A 105 4.17 -24.42 -16.76
C LEU A 105 3.24 -25.09 -15.76
N ASP A 106 3.66 -25.17 -14.50
CA ASP A 106 2.93 -25.89 -13.47
C ASP A 106 2.12 -24.96 -12.54
N THR A 107 2.17 -23.64 -12.78
CA THR A 107 1.45 -22.69 -11.96
C THR A 107 -0.03 -22.72 -12.31
N ASP A 108 -0.86 -22.87 -11.28
CA ASP A 108 -2.32 -22.85 -11.38
C ASP A 108 -2.82 -21.52 -11.95
N LEU A 109 -3.83 -21.58 -12.81
CA LEU A 109 -4.44 -20.37 -13.38
C LEU A 109 -4.99 -19.42 -12.32
N ARG A 110 -5.46 -19.96 -11.20
CA ARG A 110 -5.92 -19.13 -10.08
C ARG A 110 -4.76 -18.28 -9.54
N VAL A 111 -3.58 -18.85 -9.39
CA VAL A 111 -2.39 -18.14 -8.93
C VAL A 111 -1.96 -17.09 -9.95
N TRP A 112 -2.01 -17.42 -11.24
CA TRP A 112 -1.77 -16.46 -12.31
C TRP A 112 -2.70 -15.24 -12.17
N GLY A 113 -4.00 -15.49 -11.96
CA GLY A 113 -4.98 -14.43 -11.77
C GLY A 113 -4.66 -13.55 -10.58
N GLU A 114 -4.29 -14.12 -9.44
CA GLU A 114 -3.91 -13.35 -8.26
C GLU A 114 -2.70 -12.44 -8.53
N VAL A 115 -1.66 -12.97 -9.17
CA VAL A 115 -0.46 -12.19 -9.47
C VAL A 115 -0.78 -11.01 -10.38
N PHE A 116 -1.53 -11.23 -11.45
CA PHE A 116 -1.90 -10.16 -12.36
C PHE A 116 -2.86 -9.16 -11.71
N HIS A 117 -3.71 -9.59 -10.82
CA HIS A 117 -4.65 -8.72 -10.15
C HIS A 117 -3.97 -7.80 -9.13
N VAL A 118 -3.00 -8.33 -8.37
CA VAL A 118 -2.26 -7.55 -7.38
C VAL A 118 -1.19 -6.68 -8.02
N ASN A 119 -0.41 -7.28 -8.88
CA ASN A 119 0.75 -6.62 -9.47
C ASN A 119 0.32 -5.78 -10.67
#